data_6fdbd1cd3259573879a4c388f5f776f2
#
_entry.id   6fdbd1cd3259573879a4c388f5f776f2
#
_cell.length_a   1.000
_cell.length_b   1.000
_cell.length_c   1.000
_cell.angle_alpha   90.00
_cell.angle_beta   90.00
_cell.angle_gamma   90.00
#
_symmetry.space_group_name_H-M   'P 1'
#
loop_
_entity.id
_entity.type
_entity.pdbx_description
1 polymer ?
#
loop_
_entity_poly.entity_id
_entity_poly.type
_entity_poly.pdbx_seq_one_letter_code
_entity_poly.pdbx_strand_id
1 'polypeptide(L)'
;MGLETSDDAAVYQITDEIAMIQTVDFFTPVVDDPYTFGQIAAANSLSDVYAMGGVPKIALNIAAFPSCLDIEILGEILRGGADKVKEAGAVLVGGHTIQDNEPKYGLCVSGFVHPKKIWKNYGCREGDVLILTKPIGSGVINTAVKAEMASKEAAEDAIRVMASLNKNAKEVFEQYDISACTDVTGFGLLGHCAEMASASDVTLELYPKQIAWIKEAKSYANMGLVPAGAYRNREHTEAMVDAGTTEEAFLDLMYDPQTSGGLLASVHPEDADSIVKELKTRNPEIEVSVIGTVKARSEKWIRLL
;
A
#
# COMPACT_ATOMS: atom_id res chain seq x y z
N MET A 1 2.40 7.40 -19.48
CA MET A 1 2.10 6.32 -18.53
C MET A 1 0.85 6.74 -17.78
N GLY A 2 -0.09 5.86 -17.59
CA GLY A 2 -1.38 6.17 -16.99
C GLY A 2 -2.39 5.03 -17.19
N LEU A 3 -3.57 5.35 -17.74
CA LEU A 3 -4.71 4.41 -17.83
C LEU A 3 -4.43 3.10 -18.56
N GLU A 4 -3.51 3.08 -19.54
CA GLU A 4 -3.23 1.88 -20.36
C GLU A 4 -2.42 0.81 -19.60
N THR A 5 -1.69 1.20 -18.56
CA THR A 5 -0.77 0.33 -17.80
C THR A 5 -1.20 0.11 -16.36
N SER A 6 -2.30 0.75 -15.91
CA SER A 6 -2.79 0.67 -14.51
C SER A 6 -1.68 0.90 -13.48
N ASP A 7 -0.73 1.83 -13.79
CA ASP A 7 0.31 2.23 -12.85
C ASP A 7 -0.31 3.00 -11.67
N ASP A 8 0.36 3.01 -10.52
CA ASP A 8 -0.11 3.60 -9.26
C ASP A 8 -0.45 5.11 -9.39
N ALA A 9 0.23 5.85 -10.28
CA ALA A 9 -0.04 7.26 -10.53
C ALA A 9 0.18 7.67 -11.99
N ALA A 10 -0.37 8.84 -12.35
CA ALA A 10 -0.13 9.45 -13.66
C ALA A 10 1.29 10.03 -13.75
N VAL A 11 1.95 9.84 -14.89
CA VAL A 11 3.28 10.39 -15.15
C VAL A 11 3.25 11.33 -16.35
N TYR A 12 3.80 12.53 -16.18
CA TYR A 12 3.99 13.51 -17.25
C TYR A 12 5.45 13.94 -17.31
N GLN A 13 6.11 13.67 -18.43
CA GLN A 13 7.50 14.10 -18.65
C GLN A 13 7.54 15.60 -18.93
N ILE A 14 8.26 16.36 -18.11
CA ILE A 14 8.42 17.81 -18.22
C ILE A 14 9.66 18.14 -19.07
N THR A 15 10.77 17.45 -18.78
CA THR A 15 12.04 17.56 -19.52
C THR A 15 12.67 16.18 -19.71
N ASP A 16 13.82 16.10 -20.33
CA ASP A 16 14.58 14.85 -20.46
C ASP A 16 15.12 14.34 -19.09
N GLU A 17 15.15 15.20 -18.07
CA GLU A 17 15.66 14.87 -16.74
C GLU A 17 14.56 14.84 -15.66
N ILE A 18 13.37 15.40 -15.92
CA ILE A 18 12.31 15.56 -14.92
C ILE A 18 10.99 15.02 -15.47
N ALA A 19 10.41 14.07 -14.76
CA ALA A 19 9.02 13.66 -14.87
C ALA A 19 8.26 14.00 -13.59
N MET A 20 7.03 14.44 -13.73
CA MET A 20 6.08 14.65 -12.64
C MET A 20 5.24 13.39 -12.49
N ILE A 21 5.10 12.96 -11.24
CA ILE A 21 4.14 11.96 -10.81
C ILE A 21 2.99 12.69 -10.13
N GLN A 22 1.75 12.40 -10.53
CA GLN A 22 0.55 13.04 -9.99
C GLN A 22 -0.45 11.98 -9.58
N THR A 23 -0.86 12.02 -8.31
CA THR A 23 -1.90 11.15 -7.77
C THR A 23 -2.95 11.92 -6.98
N VAL A 24 -4.10 11.31 -6.76
CA VAL A 24 -5.16 11.76 -5.88
C VAL A 24 -5.79 10.56 -5.20
N ASP A 25 -5.81 10.58 -3.88
CA ASP A 25 -6.43 9.52 -3.10
C ASP A 25 -7.08 10.10 -1.83
N PHE A 26 -8.31 9.67 -1.53
CA PHE A 26 -9.06 10.08 -0.35
C PHE A 26 -10.12 9.05 0.00
N PHE A 27 -10.42 8.89 1.28
CA PHE A 27 -11.36 7.89 1.77
C PHE A 27 -12.03 8.32 3.09
N THR A 28 -13.00 7.53 3.53
CA THR A 28 -13.71 7.70 4.79
C THR A 28 -12.86 7.25 5.98
N PRO A 29 -13.11 7.74 7.22
CA PRO A 29 -12.35 7.35 8.40
C PRO A 29 -12.26 5.83 8.60
N VAL A 30 -11.04 5.36 8.85
CA VAL A 30 -10.72 3.98 9.19
C VAL A 30 -10.36 3.81 10.67
N VAL A 31 -10.21 4.91 11.39
CA VAL A 31 -9.98 5.00 12.84
C VAL A 31 -10.82 6.14 13.42
N ASP A 32 -11.10 6.08 14.74
CA ASP A 32 -11.96 7.07 15.41
C ASP A 32 -11.23 8.38 15.75
N ASP A 33 -9.89 8.31 15.99
CA ASP A 33 -9.10 9.50 16.30
C ASP A 33 -8.88 10.35 15.04
N PRO A 34 -9.39 11.61 15.00
CA PRO A 34 -9.32 12.44 13.79
C PRO A 34 -7.89 12.75 13.34
N TYR A 35 -6.99 13.01 14.29
CA TYR A 35 -5.59 13.29 13.99
C TYR A 35 -4.90 12.08 13.34
N THR A 36 -5.09 10.91 13.92
CA THR A 36 -4.56 9.65 13.39
C THR A 36 -5.15 9.31 12.01
N PHE A 37 -6.46 9.55 11.83
CA PHE A 37 -7.08 9.40 10.49
C PHE A 37 -6.40 10.31 9.46
N GLY A 38 -6.15 11.58 9.81
CA GLY A 38 -5.42 12.51 8.95
C GLY A 38 -4.03 12.01 8.58
N GLN A 39 -3.30 11.42 9.54
CA GLN A 39 -1.98 10.83 9.28
C GLN A 39 -2.05 9.64 8.32
N ILE A 40 -3.00 8.72 8.54
CA ILE A 40 -3.17 7.52 7.70
C ILE A 40 -3.55 7.91 6.27
N ALA A 41 -4.51 8.83 6.12
CA ALA A 41 -4.96 9.28 4.80
C ALA A 41 -3.85 9.96 4.01
N ALA A 42 -3.05 10.80 4.66
CA ALA A 42 -1.90 11.42 4.03
C ALA A 42 -0.79 10.41 3.68
N ALA A 43 -0.51 9.44 4.56
CA ALA A 43 0.47 8.39 4.30
C ALA A 43 0.07 7.54 3.07
N ASN A 44 -1.22 7.21 2.94
CA ASN A 44 -1.77 6.51 1.79
C ASN A 44 -1.62 7.33 0.50
N SER A 45 -2.06 8.60 0.50
CA SER A 45 -1.98 9.46 -0.70
C SER A 45 -0.54 9.75 -1.17
N LEU A 46 0.43 9.69 -0.27
CA LEU A 46 1.85 9.88 -0.59
C LEU A 46 2.48 8.60 -1.18
N SER A 47 1.85 7.44 -0.97
CA SER A 47 2.43 6.13 -1.23
C SER A 47 2.65 5.86 -2.72
N ASP A 48 1.70 6.22 -3.59
CA ASP A 48 1.81 6.04 -5.04
C ASP A 48 3.06 6.70 -5.61
N VAL A 49 3.41 7.89 -5.08
CA VAL A 49 4.63 8.59 -5.52
C VAL A 49 5.88 7.78 -5.16
N TYR A 50 5.90 7.16 -3.98
CA TYR A 50 7.01 6.30 -3.56
C TYR A 50 7.05 4.99 -4.36
N ALA A 51 5.89 4.38 -4.64
CA ALA A 51 5.78 3.15 -5.44
C ALA A 51 6.36 3.31 -6.84
N MET A 52 6.26 4.52 -7.41
CA MET A 52 6.84 4.86 -8.70
C MET A 52 8.29 5.43 -8.63
N GLY A 53 8.97 5.30 -7.48
CA GLY A 53 10.35 5.74 -7.28
C GLY A 53 10.50 7.27 -7.13
N GLY A 54 9.41 8.01 -7.03
CA GLY A 54 9.41 9.46 -6.95
C GLY A 54 9.65 10.02 -5.55
N VAL A 55 9.80 11.33 -5.50
CA VAL A 55 9.91 12.10 -4.26
C VAL A 55 8.75 13.10 -4.21
N PRO A 56 7.79 12.95 -3.26
CA PRO A 56 6.72 13.93 -3.07
C PRO A 56 7.28 15.32 -2.80
N LYS A 57 6.69 16.36 -3.41
CA LYS A 57 7.12 17.74 -3.23
C LYS A 57 5.98 18.68 -2.87
N ILE A 58 4.79 18.47 -3.43
CA ILE A 58 3.63 19.35 -3.24
C ILE A 58 2.43 18.47 -2.91
N ALA A 59 1.65 18.90 -1.92
CA ALA A 59 0.39 18.28 -1.57
C ALA A 59 -0.73 19.33 -1.44
N LEU A 60 -1.93 18.94 -1.84
CA LEU A 60 -3.18 19.69 -1.69
C LEU A 60 -4.16 18.83 -0.89
N ASN A 61 -4.78 19.41 0.14
CA ASN A 61 -5.86 18.74 0.87
C ASN A 61 -7.10 18.56 0.00
N ILE A 62 -7.73 17.39 0.09
CA ILE A 62 -9.07 17.13 -0.41
C ILE A 62 -9.89 16.68 0.78
N ALA A 63 -10.93 17.45 1.14
CA ALA A 63 -11.77 17.15 2.28
C ALA A 63 -13.25 17.27 1.92
N ALA A 64 -14.04 16.30 2.37
CA ALA A 64 -15.49 16.37 2.41
C ALA A 64 -15.92 16.23 3.87
N PHE A 65 -16.76 17.15 4.38
CA PHE A 65 -17.05 17.18 5.81
C PHE A 65 -18.52 17.53 6.11
N PRO A 66 -19.17 16.79 7.01
CA PRO A 66 -20.56 17.03 7.38
C PRO A 66 -20.70 18.31 8.22
N SER A 67 -21.72 19.12 7.90
CA SER A 67 -22.03 20.33 8.65
C SER A 67 -22.56 20.08 10.08
N CYS A 68 -22.97 18.85 10.39
CA CYS A 68 -23.45 18.46 11.72
C CYS A 68 -22.31 18.07 12.70
N LEU A 69 -21.09 17.92 12.23
CA LEU A 69 -19.93 17.64 13.08
C LEU A 69 -19.20 18.92 13.45
N ASP A 70 -18.52 18.89 14.60
CA ASP A 70 -17.69 20.00 15.06
C ASP A 70 -16.52 20.24 14.08
N ILE A 71 -16.32 21.48 13.68
CA ILE A 71 -15.26 21.90 12.76
C ILE A 71 -13.86 21.63 13.33
N GLU A 72 -13.71 21.54 14.65
CA GLU A 72 -12.46 21.20 15.31
C GLU A 72 -11.99 19.78 14.92
N ILE A 73 -12.92 18.85 14.67
CA ILE A 73 -12.61 17.50 14.16
C ILE A 73 -11.91 17.59 12.80
N LEU A 74 -12.41 18.42 11.88
CA LEU A 74 -11.75 18.67 10.61
C LEU A 74 -10.37 19.28 10.82
N GLY A 75 -10.24 20.22 11.77
CA GLY A 75 -8.96 20.82 12.14
C GLY A 75 -7.90 19.77 12.55
N GLU A 76 -8.28 18.79 13.37
CA GLU A 76 -7.41 17.69 13.77
C GLU A 76 -7.03 16.77 12.60
N ILE A 77 -7.98 16.43 11.71
CA ILE A 77 -7.70 15.65 10.49
C ILE A 77 -6.66 16.37 9.63
N LEU A 78 -6.87 17.66 9.36
CA LEU A 78 -5.94 18.46 8.55
C LEU A 78 -4.56 18.59 9.20
N ARG A 79 -4.50 18.70 10.53
CA ARG A 79 -3.24 18.75 11.30
C ARG A 79 -2.48 17.44 11.17
N GLY A 80 -3.15 16.29 11.33
CA GLY A 80 -2.52 14.96 11.14
C GLY A 80 -1.95 14.79 9.74
N GLY A 81 -2.70 15.20 8.72
CA GLY A 81 -2.25 15.18 7.33
C GLY A 81 -1.06 16.10 7.07
N ALA A 82 -1.09 17.33 7.61
CA ALA A 82 0.02 18.29 7.47
C ALA A 82 1.32 17.78 8.10
N ASP A 83 1.25 17.12 9.26
CA ASP A 83 2.41 16.55 9.92
C ASP A 83 3.04 15.42 9.08
N LYS A 84 2.21 14.57 8.43
CA LYS A 84 2.72 13.53 7.51
C LYS A 84 3.32 14.10 6.23
N VAL A 85 2.72 15.13 5.64
CA VAL A 85 3.31 15.82 4.48
C VAL A 85 4.67 16.41 4.84
N LYS A 86 4.81 17.00 6.03
CA LYS A 86 6.09 17.51 6.54
C LYS A 86 7.10 16.39 6.78
N GLU A 87 6.69 15.23 7.35
CA GLU A 87 7.54 14.04 7.55
C GLU A 87 8.04 13.50 6.19
N ALA A 88 7.21 13.53 5.17
CA ALA A 88 7.59 13.17 3.80
C ALA A 88 8.64 14.12 3.19
N GLY A 89 8.79 15.34 3.74
CA GLY A 89 9.64 16.39 3.18
C GLY A 89 8.98 17.15 2.05
N ALA A 90 7.64 17.09 1.96
CA ALA A 90 6.82 17.83 1.01
C ALA A 90 6.21 19.08 1.65
N VAL A 91 5.61 19.95 0.83
CA VAL A 91 4.95 21.17 1.25
C VAL A 91 3.45 21.07 0.99
N LEU A 92 2.66 21.30 2.03
CA LEU A 92 1.22 21.45 1.91
C LEU A 92 0.91 22.90 1.48
N VAL A 93 0.30 23.08 0.30
CA VAL A 93 0.15 24.41 -0.32
C VAL A 93 -1.31 24.89 -0.41
N GLY A 94 -2.26 24.14 0.14
CA GLY A 94 -3.68 24.48 0.15
C GLY A 94 -4.56 23.25 -0.02
N GLY A 95 -5.68 23.43 -0.68
CA GLY A 95 -6.64 22.33 -0.92
C GLY A 95 -8.06 22.86 -1.10
N HIS A 96 -9.02 21.94 -1.05
CA HIS A 96 -10.43 22.26 -1.18
C HIS A 96 -11.26 21.43 -0.21
N THR A 97 -12.29 22.05 0.38
CA THR A 97 -13.24 21.39 1.29
C THR A 97 -14.65 21.56 0.74
N ILE A 98 -15.41 20.49 0.70
CA ILE A 98 -16.83 20.50 0.34
C ILE A 98 -17.67 19.97 1.51
N GLN A 99 -18.95 20.30 1.52
CA GLN A 99 -19.92 19.67 2.41
C GLN A 99 -20.34 18.31 1.85
N ASP A 100 -20.40 17.29 2.71
CA ASP A 100 -20.87 15.93 2.37
C ASP A 100 -21.58 15.34 3.60
N ASN A 101 -22.23 14.21 3.44
CA ASN A 101 -22.87 13.48 4.55
C ASN A 101 -21.89 12.65 5.37
N GLU A 102 -20.71 12.34 4.83
CA GLU A 102 -19.66 11.56 5.48
C GLU A 102 -18.33 12.30 5.43
N PRO A 103 -17.53 12.26 6.50
CA PRO A 103 -16.17 12.76 6.44
C PRO A 103 -15.37 11.96 5.41
N LYS A 104 -14.61 12.66 4.57
CA LYS A 104 -13.61 12.07 3.68
C LYS A 104 -12.39 12.99 3.66
N TYR A 105 -11.22 12.40 3.67
CA TYR A 105 -9.98 13.15 3.62
C TYR A 105 -8.91 12.38 2.86
N GLY A 106 -8.05 13.13 2.21
CA GLY A 106 -6.85 12.69 1.53
C GLY A 106 -6.15 13.83 0.82
N LEU A 107 -5.25 13.50 -0.07
CA LEU A 107 -4.41 14.48 -0.75
C LEU A 107 -4.43 14.28 -2.26
N CYS A 108 -4.23 15.39 -2.98
CA CYS A 108 -3.66 15.37 -4.31
C CYS A 108 -2.15 15.64 -4.16
N VAL A 109 -1.32 14.72 -4.62
CA VAL A 109 0.14 14.78 -4.44
C VAL A 109 0.85 14.89 -5.78
N SER A 110 1.80 15.83 -5.85
CA SER A 110 2.75 15.93 -6.97
C SER A 110 4.14 15.58 -6.48
N GLY A 111 4.77 14.63 -7.14
CA GLY A 111 6.16 14.22 -6.92
C GLY A 111 6.98 14.33 -8.19
N PHE A 112 8.29 14.18 -8.06
CA PHE A 112 9.20 14.20 -9.19
C PHE A 112 10.16 13.03 -9.15
N VAL A 113 10.55 12.60 -10.37
CA VAL A 113 11.50 11.52 -10.61
C VAL A 113 12.24 11.78 -11.91
N HIS A 114 13.43 11.23 -12.06
CA HIS A 114 14.09 11.21 -13.36
C HIS A 114 13.36 10.21 -14.29
N PRO A 115 13.02 10.54 -15.57
CA PRO A 115 12.23 9.67 -16.44
C PRO A 115 12.77 8.25 -16.59
N LYS A 116 14.09 8.07 -16.53
CA LYS A 116 14.77 6.75 -16.63
C LYS A 116 14.78 5.96 -15.32
N LYS A 117 14.32 6.56 -14.20
CA LYS A 117 14.29 5.94 -12.86
C LYS A 117 12.87 5.69 -12.35
N ILE A 118 11.87 5.82 -13.22
CA ILE A 118 10.48 5.51 -12.87
C ILE A 118 10.36 4.00 -12.68
N TRP A 119 9.88 3.58 -11.51
CA TRP A 119 9.45 2.21 -11.29
C TRP A 119 8.05 2.02 -11.85
N LYS A 120 7.72 0.80 -12.20
CA LYS A 120 6.46 0.41 -12.80
C LYS A 120 5.92 -0.80 -12.06
N ASN A 121 4.62 -0.99 -12.07
CA ASN A 121 3.99 -2.19 -11.53
C ASN A 121 4.20 -3.43 -12.42
N TYR A 122 5.00 -3.35 -13.48
CA TYR A 122 5.36 -4.43 -14.39
C TYR A 122 6.86 -4.41 -14.72
N GLY A 123 7.34 -5.54 -15.28
CA GLY A 123 8.75 -5.72 -15.65
C GLY A 123 9.48 -6.74 -14.77
N CYS A 124 8.74 -7.53 -13.97
CA CYS A 124 9.28 -8.66 -13.21
C CYS A 124 10.06 -9.59 -14.13
N ARG A 125 11.20 -10.08 -13.65
CA ARG A 125 12.08 -11.01 -14.39
C ARG A 125 12.05 -12.39 -13.74
N GLU A 126 12.07 -13.44 -14.56
CA GLU A 126 12.20 -14.80 -14.02
C GLU A 126 13.45 -14.92 -13.13
N GLY A 127 13.27 -15.47 -11.93
CA GLY A 127 14.31 -15.58 -10.92
C GLY A 127 14.32 -14.47 -9.87
N ASP A 128 13.59 -13.36 -10.10
CA ASP A 128 13.46 -12.30 -9.10
C ASP A 128 12.80 -12.80 -7.82
N VAL A 129 13.06 -12.07 -6.74
CA VAL A 129 12.48 -12.27 -5.41
C VAL A 129 11.50 -11.15 -5.11
N LEU A 130 10.37 -11.48 -4.47
CA LEU A 130 9.34 -10.53 -4.09
C LEU A 130 9.51 -10.11 -2.63
N ILE A 131 9.66 -8.80 -2.40
CA ILE A 131 9.77 -8.20 -1.07
C ILE A 131 8.54 -7.35 -0.79
N LEU A 132 7.90 -7.59 0.37
CA LEU A 132 6.79 -6.78 0.90
C LEU A 132 7.30 -6.00 2.12
N THR A 133 7.15 -4.68 2.10
CA THR A 133 7.81 -3.78 3.07
C THR A 133 6.98 -3.44 4.30
N LYS A 134 5.73 -3.89 4.38
CA LYS A 134 4.87 -3.80 5.57
C LYS A 134 4.07 -5.08 5.74
N PRO A 135 3.67 -5.45 6.97
CA PRO A 135 2.72 -6.53 7.20
C PRO A 135 1.33 -6.18 6.64
N ILE A 136 0.53 -7.18 6.32
CA ILE A 136 -0.85 -7.02 5.84
C ILE A 136 -1.87 -7.50 6.88
N GLY A 137 -3.16 -7.14 6.66
CA GLY A 137 -4.27 -7.48 7.56
C GLY A 137 -4.99 -6.26 8.12
N SER A 138 -4.73 -5.04 7.61
CA SER A 138 -5.33 -3.80 8.12
C SER A 138 -6.86 -3.77 8.01
N GLY A 139 -7.42 -4.31 6.93
CA GLY A 139 -8.86 -4.37 6.73
C GLY A 139 -9.56 -5.32 7.70
N VAL A 140 -8.95 -6.49 7.96
CA VAL A 140 -9.41 -7.46 8.97
C VAL A 140 -9.36 -6.84 10.36
N ILE A 141 -8.25 -6.19 10.74
CA ILE A 141 -8.15 -5.49 12.04
C ILE A 141 -9.20 -4.40 12.17
N ASN A 142 -9.36 -3.55 11.15
CA ASN A 142 -10.37 -2.49 11.16
C ASN A 142 -11.80 -3.05 11.28
N THR A 143 -12.06 -4.22 10.68
CA THR A 143 -13.35 -4.92 10.85
C THR A 143 -13.53 -5.42 12.28
N ALA A 144 -12.48 -5.97 12.90
CA ALA A 144 -12.50 -6.40 14.28
C ALA A 144 -12.67 -5.23 15.27
N VAL A 145 -12.04 -4.08 14.99
CA VAL A 145 -12.22 -2.82 15.76
C VAL A 145 -13.68 -2.36 15.70
N LYS A 146 -14.28 -2.31 14.50
CA LYS A 146 -15.70 -1.92 14.33
C LYS A 146 -16.68 -2.89 15.01
N ALA A 147 -16.29 -4.15 15.14
CA ALA A 147 -17.06 -5.18 15.88
C ALA A 147 -16.80 -5.15 17.40
N GLU A 148 -15.98 -4.23 17.89
CA GLU A 148 -15.53 -4.14 19.29
C GLU A 148 -14.84 -5.43 19.80
N MET A 149 -14.19 -6.17 18.91
CA MET A 149 -13.53 -7.46 19.19
C MET A 149 -12.00 -7.37 19.14
N ALA A 150 -11.44 -6.31 18.56
CA ALA A 150 -9.99 -6.15 18.46
C ALA A 150 -9.35 -5.87 19.82
N SER A 151 -8.20 -6.48 20.09
CA SER A 151 -7.37 -6.06 21.21
C SER A 151 -6.80 -4.66 20.96
N LYS A 152 -6.53 -3.92 22.04
CA LYS A 152 -5.90 -2.60 21.94
C LYS A 152 -4.55 -2.68 21.22
N GLU A 153 -3.78 -3.74 21.49
CA GLU A 153 -2.47 -3.96 20.89
C GLU A 153 -2.54 -4.20 19.37
N ALA A 154 -3.52 -4.97 18.89
CA ALA A 154 -3.73 -5.20 17.47
C ALA A 154 -4.18 -3.91 16.75
N ALA A 155 -5.05 -3.12 17.38
CA ALA A 155 -5.47 -1.83 16.84
C ALA A 155 -4.31 -0.83 16.75
N GLU A 156 -3.48 -0.72 17.80
CA GLU A 156 -2.29 0.14 17.82
C GLU A 156 -1.25 -0.31 16.79
N ASP A 157 -1.05 -1.62 16.60
CA ASP A 157 -0.15 -2.17 15.58
C ASP A 157 -0.63 -1.81 14.16
N ALA A 158 -1.93 -1.98 13.88
CA ALA A 158 -2.51 -1.60 12.60
C ALA A 158 -2.37 -0.09 12.31
N ILE A 159 -2.63 0.77 13.30
CA ILE A 159 -2.45 2.22 13.19
C ILE A 159 -0.98 2.55 12.86
N ARG A 160 -0.02 1.96 13.57
CA ARG A 160 1.41 2.17 13.32
C ARG A 160 1.80 1.80 11.89
N VAL A 161 1.32 0.66 11.39
CA VAL A 161 1.56 0.20 10.02
C VAL A 161 0.94 1.16 9.01
N MET A 162 -0.34 1.51 9.17
CA MET A 162 -1.05 2.39 8.25
C MET A 162 -0.50 3.82 8.23
N ALA A 163 -0.09 4.36 9.38
CA ALA A 163 0.45 5.72 9.49
C ALA A 163 1.93 5.83 9.07
N SER A 164 2.64 4.71 8.88
CA SER A 164 4.04 4.75 8.45
C SER A 164 4.15 5.09 6.96
N LEU A 165 5.11 5.97 6.60
CA LEU A 165 5.40 6.32 5.22
C LEU A 165 6.20 5.21 4.51
N ASN A 166 5.94 5.01 3.23
CA ASN A 166 6.77 4.16 2.36
C ASN A 166 8.09 4.83 1.93
N LYS A 167 8.40 6.01 2.46
CA LYS A 167 9.61 6.79 2.20
C LYS A 167 10.90 5.99 2.43
N ASN A 168 11.03 5.36 3.61
CA ASN A 168 12.23 4.59 3.95
C ASN A 168 12.42 3.40 2.99
N ALA A 169 11.33 2.74 2.60
CA ALA A 169 11.37 1.65 1.63
C ALA A 169 11.86 2.15 0.26
N LYS A 170 11.29 3.27 -0.22
CA LYS A 170 11.72 3.91 -1.47
C LYS A 170 13.19 4.31 -1.44
N GLU A 171 13.68 4.92 -0.35
CA GLU A 171 15.07 5.34 -0.21
C GLU A 171 16.06 4.16 -0.16
N VAL A 172 15.63 2.99 0.32
CA VAL A 172 16.43 1.76 0.22
C VAL A 172 16.42 1.26 -1.21
N PHE A 173 15.25 1.07 -1.80
CA PHE A 173 15.10 0.51 -3.14
C PHE A 173 15.83 1.31 -4.23
N GLU A 174 15.89 2.65 -4.11
CA GLU A 174 16.58 3.48 -5.11
C GLU A 174 18.09 3.25 -5.25
N GLN A 175 18.68 2.47 -4.33
CA GLN A 175 20.09 2.09 -4.36
C GLN A 175 20.32 0.80 -5.17
N TYR A 176 19.25 0.12 -5.60
CA TYR A 176 19.27 -1.17 -6.30
C TYR A 176 18.52 -1.11 -7.64
N ASP A 177 18.70 -2.12 -8.47
CA ASP A 177 17.95 -2.30 -9.72
C ASP A 177 16.60 -2.98 -9.39
N ILE A 178 15.53 -2.21 -9.34
CA ILE A 178 14.18 -2.70 -9.06
C ILE A 178 13.49 -3.05 -10.38
N SER A 179 13.12 -4.30 -10.56
CA SER A 179 12.47 -4.80 -11.78
C SER A 179 11.03 -4.30 -11.92
N ALA A 180 10.27 -4.33 -10.82
CA ALA A 180 8.89 -3.83 -10.72
C ALA A 180 8.59 -3.42 -9.28
N CYS A 181 7.70 -2.45 -9.11
CA CYS A 181 7.25 -1.98 -7.79
C CYS A 181 5.81 -1.45 -7.89
N THR A 182 5.02 -1.71 -6.86
CA THR A 182 3.70 -1.12 -6.59
C THR A 182 3.50 -1.02 -5.09
N ASP A 183 2.52 -0.29 -4.59
CA ASP A 183 2.09 -0.41 -3.22
C ASP A 183 0.85 -1.32 -3.08
N VAL A 184 0.67 -1.92 -1.92
CA VAL A 184 -0.43 -2.86 -1.67
C VAL A 184 -1.55 -2.13 -0.95
N THR A 185 -2.64 -1.85 -1.67
CA THR A 185 -3.79 -1.08 -1.16
C THR A 185 -5.12 -1.82 -1.32
N GLY A 186 -6.13 -1.20 -1.87
CA GLY A 186 -7.52 -1.65 -1.87
C GLY A 186 -7.81 -2.99 -2.54
N PHE A 187 -7.01 -3.42 -3.50
CA PHE A 187 -7.18 -4.73 -4.17
C PHE A 187 -6.56 -5.90 -3.40
N GLY A 188 -5.91 -5.63 -2.26
CA GLY A 188 -5.23 -6.64 -1.47
C GLY A 188 -3.96 -7.17 -2.13
N LEU A 189 -3.21 -7.98 -1.41
CA LEU A 189 -1.93 -8.51 -1.93
C LEU A 189 -2.12 -9.31 -3.22
N LEU A 190 -3.13 -10.19 -3.28
CA LEU A 190 -3.36 -11.02 -4.47
C LEU A 190 -3.84 -10.21 -5.67
N GLY A 191 -4.60 -9.14 -5.47
CA GLY A 191 -5.00 -8.24 -6.55
C GLY A 191 -3.79 -7.55 -7.19
N HIS A 192 -2.95 -6.90 -6.39
CA HIS A 192 -1.74 -6.23 -6.90
C HIS A 192 -0.71 -7.22 -7.47
N CYS A 193 -0.58 -8.42 -6.88
CA CYS A 193 0.23 -9.50 -7.48
C CYS A 193 -0.31 -9.94 -8.85
N ALA A 194 -1.63 -10.02 -9.03
CA ALA A 194 -2.23 -10.41 -10.30
C ALA A 194 -2.00 -9.35 -11.39
N GLU A 195 -2.11 -8.07 -11.04
CA GLU A 195 -1.77 -6.95 -11.94
C GLU A 195 -0.29 -7.02 -12.34
N MET A 196 0.61 -7.13 -11.36
CA MET A 196 2.05 -7.21 -11.59
C MET A 196 2.44 -8.43 -12.44
N ALA A 197 1.89 -9.60 -12.15
CA ALA A 197 2.15 -10.84 -12.88
C ALA A 197 1.66 -10.76 -14.33
N SER A 198 0.41 -10.32 -14.53
CA SER A 198 -0.20 -10.24 -15.86
C SER A 198 0.48 -9.21 -16.76
N ALA A 199 0.81 -8.05 -16.22
CA ALA A 199 1.49 -7.00 -16.97
C ALA A 199 2.97 -7.33 -17.28
N SER A 200 3.58 -8.26 -16.52
CA SER A 200 4.95 -8.75 -16.74
C SER A 200 5.02 -10.05 -17.55
N ASP A 201 3.88 -10.69 -17.84
CA ASP A 201 3.79 -12.02 -18.47
C ASP A 201 4.59 -13.11 -17.75
N VAL A 202 4.46 -13.16 -16.42
CA VAL A 202 5.15 -14.09 -15.52
C VAL A 202 4.16 -14.81 -14.59
N THR A 203 4.64 -15.78 -13.81
CA THR A 203 3.92 -16.36 -12.69
C THR A 203 4.62 -15.99 -11.40
N LEU A 204 3.88 -15.49 -10.40
CA LEU A 204 4.38 -15.24 -9.05
C LEU A 204 4.10 -16.46 -8.17
N GLU A 205 5.14 -17.06 -7.61
CA GLU A 205 5.02 -18.08 -6.56
C GLU A 205 5.14 -17.41 -5.21
N LEU A 206 4.07 -17.45 -4.42
CA LEU A 206 4.01 -16.81 -3.10
C LEU A 206 4.06 -17.85 -1.98
N TYR A 207 4.68 -17.49 -0.88
CA TYR A 207 4.85 -18.30 0.33
C TYR A 207 4.01 -17.75 1.48
N PRO A 208 2.73 -18.14 1.64
CA PRO A 208 1.82 -17.55 2.62
C PRO A 208 2.38 -17.54 4.05
N LYS A 209 3.16 -18.55 4.42
CA LYS A 209 3.78 -18.65 5.76
C LYS A 209 4.95 -17.69 6.00
N GLN A 210 5.47 -17.04 4.94
CA GLN A 210 6.57 -16.07 5.02
C GLN A 210 6.06 -14.63 5.01
N ILE A 211 4.77 -14.41 4.70
CA ILE A 211 4.17 -13.08 4.72
C ILE A 211 4.04 -12.62 6.17
N ALA A 212 4.48 -11.39 6.45
CA ALA A 212 4.24 -10.77 7.74
C ALA A 212 2.78 -10.30 7.85
N TRP A 213 2.17 -10.56 9.00
CA TRP A 213 0.78 -10.23 9.32
C TRP A 213 0.75 -9.25 10.49
N ILE A 214 -0.18 -8.30 10.44
CA ILE A 214 -0.49 -7.48 11.61
C ILE A 214 -0.93 -8.42 12.73
N LYS A 215 -0.47 -8.12 13.95
CA LYS A 215 -0.71 -8.94 15.14
C LYS A 215 -2.21 -9.33 15.24
N GLU A 216 -2.48 -10.60 15.51
CA GLU A 216 -3.82 -11.19 15.67
C GLU A 216 -4.70 -11.20 14.40
N ALA A 217 -4.27 -10.61 13.25
CA ALA A 217 -5.10 -10.57 12.04
C ALA A 217 -5.58 -11.96 11.62
N LYS A 218 -4.71 -12.99 11.66
CA LYS A 218 -5.11 -14.37 11.37
C LYS A 218 -6.20 -14.90 12.31
N SER A 219 -6.13 -14.56 13.59
CA SER A 219 -7.15 -14.99 14.56
C SER A 219 -8.51 -14.38 14.23
N TYR A 220 -8.54 -13.10 13.87
CA TYR A 220 -9.78 -12.42 13.48
C TYR A 220 -10.33 -12.92 12.13
N ALA A 221 -9.47 -13.22 11.17
CA ALA A 221 -9.89 -13.86 9.92
C ALA A 221 -10.52 -15.23 10.16
N ASN A 222 -9.93 -16.06 11.05
CA ASN A 222 -10.53 -17.34 11.48
C ASN A 222 -11.89 -17.20 12.18
N MET A 223 -12.19 -16.04 12.78
CA MET A 223 -13.49 -15.73 13.37
C MET A 223 -14.49 -15.20 12.32
N GLY A 224 -14.09 -15.06 11.05
CA GLY A 224 -14.91 -14.51 9.99
C GLY A 224 -15.01 -12.98 9.99
N LEU A 225 -14.14 -12.27 10.72
CA LEU A 225 -14.08 -10.79 10.75
C LEU A 225 -13.34 -10.27 9.50
N VAL A 226 -13.88 -10.61 8.33
CA VAL A 226 -13.31 -10.30 7.01
C VAL A 226 -14.13 -9.18 6.37
N PRO A 227 -13.52 -8.09 5.87
CA PRO A 227 -14.26 -7.00 5.27
C PRO A 227 -14.88 -7.41 3.93
N ALA A 228 -16.04 -6.83 3.59
CA ALA A 228 -16.72 -7.09 2.32
C ALA A 228 -15.84 -6.83 1.08
N GLY A 229 -14.83 -5.97 1.21
CA GLY A 229 -13.82 -5.71 0.17
C GLY A 229 -13.01 -6.95 -0.19
N ALA A 230 -12.65 -7.79 0.78
CA ALA A 230 -11.87 -9.01 0.54
C ALA A 230 -12.65 -10.01 -0.35
N TYR A 231 -13.94 -10.18 -0.12
CA TYR A 231 -14.77 -11.05 -0.97
C TYR A 231 -14.87 -10.54 -2.41
N ARG A 232 -15.01 -9.21 -2.60
CA ARG A 232 -15.00 -8.62 -3.96
C ARG A 232 -13.65 -8.77 -4.65
N ASN A 233 -12.56 -8.58 -3.92
CA ASN A 233 -11.20 -8.79 -4.44
C ASN A 233 -11.01 -10.25 -4.86
N ARG A 234 -11.48 -11.19 -4.04
CA ARG A 234 -11.45 -12.62 -4.36
C ARG A 234 -12.22 -12.94 -5.61
N GLU A 235 -13.47 -12.51 -5.71
CA GLU A 235 -14.33 -12.74 -6.90
C GLU A 235 -13.66 -12.23 -8.18
N HIS A 236 -12.93 -11.11 -8.09
CA HIS A 236 -12.26 -10.52 -9.24
C HIS A 236 -11.00 -11.30 -9.67
N THR A 237 -10.25 -11.89 -8.72
CA THR A 237 -8.90 -12.42 -8.99
C THR A 237 -8.75 -13.91 -8.78
N GLU A 238 -9.71 -14.63 -8.16
CA GLU A 238 -9.57 -16.07 -7.85
C GLU A 238 -9.31 -16.96 -9.08
N ALA A 239 -9.85 -16.58 -10.26
CA ALA A 239 -9.59 -17.29 -11.50
C ALA A 239 -8.11 -17.24 -11.93
N MET A 240 -7.35 -16.27 -11.44
CA MET A 240 -5.94 -16.04 -11.73
C MET A 240 -5.00 -16.75 -10.74
N VAL A 241 -5.54 -17.29 -9.63
CA VAL A 241 -4.80 -17.83 -8.50
C VAL A 241 -4.92 -19.36 -8.44
N ASP A 242 -3.80 -20.04 -8.26
CA ASP A 242 -3.73 -21.42 -7.80
C ASP A 242 -3.48 -21.40 -6.29
N ALA A 243 -4.54 -21.57 -5.51
CA ALA A 243 -4.48 -21.50 -4.05
C ALA A 243 -3.88 -22.76 -3.40
N GLY A 244 -3.74 -23.86 -4.15
CA GLY A 244 -3.21 -25.14 -3.65
C GLY A 244 -3.96 -25.62 -2.40
N THR A 245 -3.21 -25.85 -1.31
CA THR A 245 -3.74 -26.27 0.00
C THR A 245 -3.68 -25.15 1.04
N THR A 246 -3.65 -23.89 0.58
CA THR A 246 -3.54 -22.73 1.49
C THR A 246 -4.76 -22.65 2.40
N GLU A 247 -4.52 -22.41 3.67
CA GLU A 247 -5.55 -22.25 4.71
C GLU A 247 -6.42 -21.03 4.43
N GLU A 248 -7.74 -21.14 4.60
CA GLU A 248 -8.73 -20.10 4.24
C GLU A 248 -8.40 -18.74 4.89
N ALA A 249 -8.01 -18.72 6.16
CA ALA A 249 -7.64 -17.47 6.83
C ALA A 249 -6.45 -16.75 6.18
N PHE A 250 -5.51 -17.47 5.58
CA PHE A 250 -4.44 -16.84 4.80
C PHE A 250 -4.96 -16.29 3.47
N LEU A 251 -5.89 -16.99 2.82
CA LEU A 251 -6.53 -16.49 1.61
C LEU A 251 -7.30 -15.20 1.89
N ASP A 252 -8.12 -15.19 2.94
CA ASP A 252 -8.87 -14.01 3.35
C ASP A 252 -7.95 -12.81 3.62
N LEU A 253 -6.82 -13.02 4.30
CA LEU A 253 -5.84 -11.98 4.59
C LEU A 253 -5.10 -11.49 3.33
N MET A 254 -4.82 -12.37 2.36
CA MET A 254 -4.18 -11.97 1.11
C MET A 254 -5.12 -11.24 0.16
N TYR A 255 -6.45 -11.45 0.26
CA TYR A 255 -7.47 -10.68 -0.44
C TYR A 255 -7.91 -9.43 0.34
N ASP A 256 -7.51 -9.30 1.63
CA ASP A 256 -7.88 -8.19 2.49
C ASP A 256 -7.44 -6.84 1.91
N PRO A 257 -8.37 -5.87 1.71
CA PRO A 257 -7.98 -4.54 1.27
C PRO A 257 -7.11 -3.86 2.32
N GLN A 258 -5.94 -3.38 1.90
CA GLN A 258 -5.02 -2.67 2.77
C GLN A 258 -5.25 -1.16 2.69
N THR A 259 -5.16 -0.49 3.83
CA THR A 259 -5.07 0.98 3.90
C THR A 259 -3.61 1.35 4.14
N SER A 260 -3.03 2.16 3.27
CA SER A 260 -1.63 2.58 3.35
C SER A 260 -0.66 1.40 3.55
N GLY A 261 -0.79 0.37 2.72
CA GLY A 261 0.05 -0.82 2.78
C GLY A 261 1.50 -0.56 2.36
N GLY A 262 2.30 -1.63 2.34
CA GLY A 262 3.71 -1.55 1.99
C GLY A 262 3.96 -1.58 0.49
N LEU A 263 5.19 -1.26 0.09
CA LEU A 263 5.64 -1.50 -1.26
C LEU A 263 5.86 -3.00 -1.48
N LEU A 264 5.40 -3.48 -2.63
CA LEU A 264 5.70 -4.79 -3.18
C LEU A 264 6.71 -4.61 -4.31
N ALA A 265 7.91 -5.11 -4.14
CA ALA A 265 8.98 -4.97 -5.12
C ALA A 265 9.49 -6.32 -5.62
N SER A 266 9.74 -6.40 -6.94
CA SER A 266 10.46 -7.48 -7.60
C SER A 266 11.93 -7.08 -7.75
N VAL A 267 12.83 -7.82 -7.13
CA VAL A 267 14.26 -7.50 -7.03
C VAL A 267 15.14 -8.67 -7.43
N HIS A 268 16.36 -8.38 -7.87
CA HIS A 268 17.33 -9.43 -8.16
C HIS A 268 17.65 -10.25 -6.90
N PRO A 269 17.74 -11.60 -6.97
CA PRO A 269 17.95 -12.45 -5.79
C PRO A 269 19.24 -12.16 -5.01
N GLU A 270 20.31 -11.69 -5.68
CA GLU A 270 21.58 -11.34 -5.02
C GLU A 270 21.44 -10.10 -4.12
N ASP A 271 20.47 -9.23 -4.38
CA ASP A 271 20.26 -7.98 -3.63
C ASP A 271 19.27 -8.15 -2.46
N ALA A 272 18.43 -9.20 -2.50
CA ALA A 272 17.30 -9.37 -1.59
C ALA A 272 17.69 -9.32 -0.10
N ASP A 273 18.74 -10.05 0.31
CA ASP A 273 19.18 -10.09 1.71
C ASP A 273 19.71 -8.73 2.17
N SER A 274 20.44 -8.01 1.31
CA SER A 274 20.96 -6.67 1.61
C SER A 274 19.82 -5.65 1.76
N ILE A 275 18.85 -5.69 0.85
CA ILE A 275 17.64 -4.86 0.90
C ILE A 275 16.86 -5.09 2.20
N VAL A 276 16.55 -6.36 2.52
CA VAL A 276 15.80 -6.70 3.73
C VAL A 276 16.53 -6.25 4.99
N LYS A 277 17.84 -6.44 5.06
CA LYS A 277 18.66 -5.99 6.20
C LYS A 277 18.63 -4.48 6.36
N GLU A 278 18.73 -3.73 5.28
CA GLU A 278 18.69 -2.26 5.31
C GLU A 278 17.30 -1.75 5.71
N LEU A 279 16.23 -2.31 5.14
CA LEU A 279 14.86 -1.99 5.48
C LEU A 279 14.57 -2.18 6.99
N LYS A 280 14.97 -3.33 7.55
CA LYS A 280 14.85 -3.62 9.00
C LYS A 280 15.68 -2.67 9.87
N THR A 281 16.81 -2.18 9.36
CA THR A 281 17.65 -1.21 10.10
C THR A 281 17.02 0.18 10.10
N ARG A 282 16.45 0.62 8.98
CA ARG A 282 15.82 1.94 8.85
C ARG A 282 14.45 2.04 9.52
N ASN A 283 13.72 0.94 9.58
CA ASN A 283 12.40 0.91 10.20
C ASN A 283 12.21 -0.38 11.03
N PRO A 284 12.84 -0.48 12.19
CA PRO A 284 12.84 -1.70 13.00
C PRO A 284 11.47 -2.09 13.57
N GLU A 285 10.52 -1.16 13.58
CA GLU A 285 9.16 -1.39 14.10
C GLU A 285 8.20 -1.94 13.05
N ILE A 286 8.59 -1.95 11.77
CA ILE A 286 7.77 -2.46 10.66
C ILE A 286 8.42 -3.74 10.12
N GLU A 287 7.65 -4.81 10.12
CA GLU A 287 8.12 -6.10 9.65
C GLU A 287 8.16 -6.15 8.11
N VAL A 288 9.28 -6.63 7.57
CA VAL A 288 9.54 -6.79 6.13
C VAL A 288 9.66 -8.27 5.82
N SER A 289 9.02 -8.71 4.74
CA SER A 289 8.98 -10.12 4.33
C SER A 289 9.50 -10.34 2.92
N VAL A 290 10.23 -11.43 2.72
CA VAL A 290 10.42 -12.05 1.40
C VAL A 290 9.23 -12.99 1.20
N ILE A 291 8.34 -12.67 0.27
CA ILE A 291 7.04 -13.32 0.17
C ILE A 291 6.92 -14.31 -0.99
N GLY A 292 7.89 -14.35 -1.88
CA GLY A 292 7.80 -15.22 -3.05
C GLY A 292 8.93 -15.01 -4.06
N THR A 293 8.76 -15.65 -5.21
CA THR A 293 9.69 -15.59 -6.35
C THR A 293 8.92 -15.48 -7.66
N VAL A 294 9.59 -14.93 -8.68
CA VAL A 294 9.08 -14.81 -10.03
C VAL A 294 9.52 -16.03 -10.86
N LYS A 295 8.58 -16.64 -11.59
CA LYS A 295 8.78 -17.80 -12.47
C LYS A 295 8.35 -17.49 -13.89
N ALA A 296 8.86 -18.27 -14.83
CA ALA A 296 8.33 -18.28 -16.18
C ALA A 296 6.80 -18.44 -16.18
N ARG A 297 6.12 -17.81 -17.13
CA ARG A 297 4.66 -17.84 -17.25
C ARG A 297 4.13 -19.29 -17.29
N SER A 298 3.18 -19.58 -16.40
CA SER A 298 2.45 -20.85 -16.33
C SER A 298 0.94 -20.63 -16.57
N GLU A 299 0.11 -21.64 -16.33
CA GLU A 299 -1.34 -21.52 -16.53
C GLU A 299 -1.99 -20.41 -15.66
N LYS A 300 -1.57 -20.31 -14.39
CA LYS A 300 -2.05 -19.29 -13.46
C LYS A 300 -1.03 -18.16 -13.29
N TRP A 301 -1.51 -16.96 -13.02
CA TRP A 301 -0.64 -15.81 -12.74
C TRP A 301 0.00 -15.87 -11.36
N ILE A 302 -0.71 -16.46 -10.40
CA ILE A 302 -0.24 -16.62 -9.01
C ILE A 302 -0.36 -18.08 -8.61
N ARG A 303 0.65 -18.60 -7.92
CA ARG A 303 0.65 -19.91 -7.27
C ARG A 303 1.04 -19.75 -5.80
N LEU A 304 0.25 -20.32 -4.89
CA LEU A 304 0.52 -20.35 -3.45
C LEU A 304 1.18 -21.68 -3.08
N LEU A 305 2.30 -21.66 -2.34
CA LEU A 305 3.12 -22.82 -2.01
C LEU A 305 3.24 -23.05 -0.48
#